data_ee762c04e4b17b5a6a5064864647295f
#
_entry.id   ee762c04e4b17b5a6a5064864647295f
#
_cell.length_a   1.000
_cell.length_b   1.000
_cell.length_c   1.000
_cell.angle_alpha   90.00
_cell.angle_beta   90.00
_cell.angle_gamma   90.00
#
_symmetry.space_group_name_H-M   'P 1'
#
loop_
_entity.id
_entity.type
_entity.pdbx_description
1 polymer ?
#
loop_
_entity_poly.entity_id
_entity_poly.type
_entity_poly.pdbx_seq_one_letter_code
_entity_poly.pdbx_strand_id
1 'polypeptide(L)'
;MPVLKTLKEQLGCEPLLSATHIIVAYSGGVDSHVLLHALHNIRQEVQLNFDLSVIHIHHGLSQFADQWQSHCEKVCATLDIEFQTANVNVQTVPRQSLEAQAREARYSKLIELAPANSHVVLAQHQDDQLETFLLQLKRGAGPKGLSAMNRAWVSHCPLQSNKQVRFYRPLLKITQLAILDYAQQHHLKWCEDESNQNTDFERNFLRHDVLPVLQHRWPEISRSVARSAALCAEQQGLLDEICAEKLKDIQASANSLHLPALEALSQSWIHQLVRYWLCELGIRSPSLAVLNQLKPDVLDAAEDATPILQWQGWQFRRFDQQLYVVRLSLEKVTFNKVWQGEKSIQLPNNMGHLTFNQTANVQTTNVQTNSVQTNSVQTNSVQTNKMQTNKTQVDEPSQLIVNPNLGALFIRSGGYSVRFKPAGYNHSKPIKQWFKQWKVAPWLRESVLVVIQNEQVLALLLNGRWHIAQVDDIHCKNDPRLFITSIPKAIGVAARRQQSSVP
;
A
#
# COMPACT_ATOMS: atom_id res chain seq x y z
N MET A 1 19.14 -11.22 -33.27
CA MET A 1 19.63 -11.09 -31.87
C MET A 1 18.48 -11.44 -30.88
N PRO A 2 18.72 -12.29 -29.88
CA PRO A 2 17.67 -12.70 -28.95
C PRO A 2 17.05 -11.51 -28.19
N VAL A 3 17.87 -10.52 -27.78
CA VAL A 3 17.44 -9.33 -27.05
C VAL A 3 16.39 -8.55 -27.82
N LEU A 4 16.67 -8.16 -29.07
CA LEU A 4 15.72 -7.39 -29.91
C LEU A 4 14.44 -8.17 -30.18
N LYS A 5 14.55 -9.48 -30.50
CA LYS A 5 13.39 -10.33 -30.72
C LYS A 5 12.47 -10.35 -29.49
N THR A 6 13.04 -10.65 -28.33
CA THR A 6 12.28 -10.71 -27.09
C THR A 6 11.64 -9.36 -26.74
N LEU A 7 12.38 -8.24 -26.89
CA LEU A 7 11.82 -6.92 -26.60
C LEU A 7 10.67 -6.55 -27.56
N LYS A 8 10.79 -6.86 -28.87
CA LYS A 8 9.72 -6.64 -29.84
C LYS A 8 8.46 -7.46 -29.49
N GLU A 9 8.64 -8.73 -29.10
CA GLU A 9 7.53 -9.57 -28.62
C GLU A 9 6.89 -8.99 -27.35
N GLN A 10 7.68 -8.45 -26.41
CA GLN A 10 7.19 -7.87 -25.17
C GLN A 10 6.45 -6.53 -25.38
N LEU A 11 6.94 -5.69 -26.30
CA LEU A 11 6.28 -4.43 -26.68
C LEU A 11 4.98 -4.68 -27.45
N GLY A 12 4.86 -5.81 -28.14
CA GLY A 12 3.63 -6.25 -28.81
C GLY A 12 2.57 -6.85 -27.87
N CYS A 13 2.82 -6.94 -26.57
CA CYS A 13 1.94 -7.53 -25.58
C CYS A 13 1.67 -6.55 -24.43
N GLU A 14 0.48 -6.69 -23.80
CA GLU A 14 0.19 -5.96 -22.57
C GLU A 14 1.12 -6.39 -21.42
N PRO A 15 1.53 -5.49 -20.54
CA PRO A 15 1.06 -4.08 -20.42
C PRO A 15 1.86 -3.06 -21.24
N LEU A 16 2.89 -3.46 -22.01
CA LEU A 16 3.74 -2.51 -22.73
C LEU A 16 3.13 -2.05 -24.07
N LEU A 17 2.20 -2.83 -24.63
CA LEU A 17 1.53 -2.46 -25.88
C LEU A 17 0.77 -1.12 -25.76
N SER A 18 0.16 -0.88 -24.60
CA SER A 18 -0.58 0.35 -24.29
C SER A 18 0.28 1.47 -23.66
N ALA A 19 1.58 1.24 -23.53
CA ALA A 19 2.48 2.22 -22.92
C ALA A 19 2.72 3.42 -23.84
N THR A 20 2.32 4.61 -23.39
CA THR A 20 2.63 5.88 -24.06
C THR A 20 3.95 6.46 -23.63
N HIS A 21 4.45 6.09 -22.44
CA HIS A 21 5.71 6.55 -21.89
C HIS A 21 6.44 5.40 -21.18
N ILE A 22 7.63 5.07 -21.66
CA ILE A 22 8.52 4.05 -21.09
C ILE A 22 9.72 4.73 -20.45
N ILE A 23 9.99 4.41 -19.19
CA ILE A 23 11.09 4.96 -18.42
C ILE A 23 12.07 3.83 -18.12
N VAL A 24 13.32 3.96 -18.54
CA VAL A 24 14.37 3.01 -18.18
C VAL A 24 15.00 3.39 -16.85
N ALA A 25 14.96 2.50 -15.85
CA ALA A 25 15.74 2.64 -14.63
C ALA A 25 17.21 2.30 -14.95
N TYR A 26 18.00 3.31 -15.28
CA TYR A 26 19.32 3.17 -15.85
C TYR A 26 20.41 3.32 -14.78
N SER A 27 21.19 2.25 -14.56
CA SER A 27 22.28 2.25 -13.58
C SER A 27 23.66 2.59 -14.16
N GLY A 28 23.80 2.57 -15.48
CA GLY A 28 25.09 2.69 -16.17
C GLY A 28 25.81 1.36 -16.41
N GLY A 29 25.37 0.27 -15.77
CA GLY A 29 25.90 -1.09 -16.00
C GLY A 29 25.38 -1.69 -17.30
N VAL A 30 26.04 -2.77 -17.78
CA VAL A 30 25.81 -3.41 -19.07
C VAL A 30 24.35 -3.75 -19.34
N ASP A 31 23.66 -4.37 -18.38
CA ASP A 31 22.27 -4.85 -18.55
C ASP A 31 21.30 -3.70 -18.83
N SER A 32 21.42 -2.63 -18.04
CA SER A 32 20.57 -1.44 -18.20
C SER A 32 20.93 -0.64 -19.45
N HIS A 33 22.20 -0.64 -19.88
CA HIS A 33 22.65 0.00 -21.10
C HIS A 33 22.10 -0.74 -22.33
N VAL A 34 22.19 -2.08 -22.35
CA VAL A 34 21.62 -2.92 -23.42
C VAL A 34 20.11 -2.71 -23.52
N LEU A 35 19.39 -2.68 -22.38
CA LEU A 35 17.96 -2.43 -22.38
C LEU A 35 17.62 -1.07 -23.01
N LEU A 36 18.32 0.01 -22.61
CA LEU A 36 18.12 1.37 -23.12
C LEU A 36 18.37 1.43 -24.61
N HIS A 37 19.56 0.95 -25.06
CA HIS A 37 19.96 0.97 -26.46
C HIS A 37 19.02 0.14 -27.34
N ALA A 38 18.61 -1.04 -26.89
CA ALA A 38 17.71 -1.90 -27.66
C ALA A 38 16.28 -1.29 -27.77
N LEU A 39 15.75 -0.65 -26.73
CA LEU A 39 14.47 0.07 -26.79
C LEU A 39 14.54 1.29 -27.71
N HIS A 40 15.65 2.04 -27.67
CA HIS A 40 15.87 3.16 -28.60
C HIS A 40 15.85 2.67 -30.04
N ASN A 41 16.59 1.61 -30.38
CA ASN A 41 16.63 1.07 -31.74
C ASN A 41 15.29 0.55 -32.22
N ILE A 42 14.55 -0.17 -31.36
CA ILE A 42 13.22 -0.67 -31.71
C ILE A 42 12.25 0.50 -31.98
N ARG A 43 12.29 1.56 -31.18
CA ARG A 43 11.47 2.77 -31.39
C ARG A 43 11.74 3.39 -32.75
N GLN A 44 13.00 3.45 -33.17
CA GLN A 44 13.39 3.99 -34.48
C GLN A 44 12.97 3.10 -35.65
N GLU A 45 13.15 1.77 -35.53
CA GLU A 45 12.86 0.82 -36.61
C GLU A 45 11.36 0.63 -36.88
N VAL A 46 10.53 0.55 -35.84
CA VAL A 46 9.12 0.11 -35.93
C VAL A 46 8.17 1.30 -35.87
N GLN A 47 8.68 2.54 -35.75
CA GLN A 47 7.88 3.77 -35.54
C GLN A 47 6.85 3.62 -34.42
N LEU A 48 7.22 2.90 -33.36
CA LEU A 48 6.36 2.76 -32.19
C LEU A 48 6.22 4.14 -31.49
N ASN A 49 4.99 4.51 -31.25
CA ASN A 49 4.66 5.83 -30.70
C ASN A 49 4.65 5.81 -29.17
N PHE A 50 5.82 5.66 -28.55
CA PHE A 50 6.00 5.87 -27.12
C PHE A 50 7.16 6.80 -26.84
N ASP A 51 7.03 7.60 -25.81
CA ASP A 51 8.13 8.42 -25.28
C ASP A 51 9.08 7.54 -24.48
N LEU A 52 10.39 7.72 -24.69
CA LEU A 52 11.43 7.01 -23.97
C LEU A 52 12.24 7.99 -23.15
N SER A 53 12.31 7.79 -21.86
CA SER A 53 13.13 8.59 -20.94
C SER A 53 13.89 7.70 -19.96
N VAL A 54 14.80 8.30 -19.21
CA VAL A 54 15.70 7.61 -18.29
C VAL A 54 15.61 8.24 -16.92
N ILE A 55 15.55 7.39 -15.87
CA ILE A 55 15.78 7.80 -14.49
C ILE A 55 17.01 7.05 -13.95
N HIS A 56 18.04 7.80 -13.56
CA HIS A 56 19.21 7.32 -12.84
C HIS A 56 19.10 7.62 -11.36
N ILE A 57 19.34 6.62 -10.51
CA ILE A 57 19.35 6.81 -9.05
C ILE A 57 20.77 6.70 -8.53
N HIS A 58 21.27 7.81 -8.02
CA HIS A 58 22.60 7.92 -7.43
C HIS A 58 22.54 7.57 -5.94
N HIS A 59 23.16 6.44 -5.56
CA HIS A 59 23.09 5.92 -4.19
C HIS A 59 24.11 6.52 -3.23
N GLY A 60 25.14 7.22 -3.73
CA GLY A 60 26.22 7.80 -2.92
C GLY A 60 27.10 6.78 -2.19
N LEU A 61 27.05 5.50 -2.57
CA LEU A 61 27.79 4.42 -1.88
C LEU A 61 29.18 4.18 -2.46
N SER A 62 29.42 4.49 -3.73
CA SER A 62 30.70 4.36 -4.41
C SER A 62 31.36 5.72 -4.61
N GLN A 63 32.69 5.77 -4.55
CA GLN A 63 33.47 6.96 -4.89
C GLN A 63 33.40 7.31 -6.38
N PHE A 64 32.98 6.38 -7.24
CA PHE A 64 32.81 6.58 -8.67
C PHE A 64 31.40 6.94 -9.10
N ALA A 65 30.48 7.09 -8.17
CA ALA A 65 29.06 7.30 -8.46
C ALA A 65 28.80 8.55 -9.33
N ASP A 66 29.54 9.65 -9.11
CA ASP A 66 29.47 10.87 -9.93
C ASP A 66 29.98 10.64 -11.36
N GLN A 67 30.99 9.80 -11.53
CA GLN A 67 31.50 9.43 -12.87
C GLN A 67 30.48 8.57 -13.62
N TRP A 68 29.81 7.66 -12.92
CA TRP A 68 28.74 6.84 -13.51
C TRP A 68 27.53 7.68 -13.92
N GLN A 69 27.14 8.65 -13.09
CA GLN A 69 26.08 9.59 -13.46
C GLN A 69 26.46 10.38 -14.71
N SER A 70 27.68 10.93 -14.77
CA SER A 70 28.20 11.65 -15.95
C SER A 70 28.28 10.79 -17.22
N HIS A 71 28.60 9.49 -17.05
CA HIS A 71 28.57 8.53 -18.17
C HIS A 71 27.14 8.32 -18.66
N CYS A 72 26.18 8.09 -17.75
CA CYS A 72 24.76 7.90 -18.08
C CYS A 72 24.17 9.11 -18.80
N GLU A 73 24.49 10.32 -18.35
CA GLU A 73 24.05 11.58 -18.97
C GLU A 73 24.58 11.72 -20.40
N LYS A 74 25.87 11.44 -20.62
CA LYS A 74 26.49 11.47 -21.96
C LYS A 74 25.86 10.45 -22.91
N VAL A 75 25.61 9.24 -22.47
CA VAL A 75 24.92 8.20 -23.26
C VAL A 75 23.51 8.68 -23.65
N CYS A 76 22.74 9.21 -22.72
CA CYS A 76 21.40 9.70 -23.00
C CYS A 76 21.41 10.89 -23.96
N ALA A 77 22.37 11.83 -23.83
CA ALA A 77 22.55 12.94 -24.75
C ALA A 77 22.90 12.46 -26.18
N THR A 78 23.73 11.41 -26.31
CA THR A 78 24.08 10.83 -27.63
C THR A 78 22.90 10.18 -28.32
N LEU A 79 21.95 9.60 -27.52
CA LEU A 79 20.74 8.94 -28.02
C LEU A 79 19.52 9.87 -28.14
N ASP A 80 19.69 11.14 -27.81
CA ASP A 80 18.60 12.14 -27.74
C ASP A 80 17.41 11.63 -26.86
N ILE A 81 17.77 11.20 -25.64
CA ILE A 81 16.82 10.67 -24.64
C ILE A 81 16.84 11.56 -23.40
N GLU A 82 15.65 11.93 -22.90
CA GLU A 82 15.50 12.69 -21.66
C GLU A 82 16.14 11.93 -20.49
N PHE A 83 17.01 12.63 -19.74
CA PHE A 83 17.72 12.08 -18.58
C PHE A 83 17.34 12.80 -17.31
N GLN A 84 16.86 12.05 -16.32
CA GLN A 84 16.60 12.53 -14.97
C GLN A 84 17.44 11.76 -13.96
N THR A 85 18.04 12.47 -13.00
CA THR A 85 18.80 11.87 -11.90
C THR A 85 18.27 12.30 -10.54
N ALA A 86 18.45 11.46 -9.54
CA ALA A 86 18.17 11.79 -8.14
C ALA A 86 19.08 11.05 -7.17
N ASN A 87 19.51 11.76 -6.15
CA ASN A 87 20.29 11.20 -5.04
C ASN A 87 19.37 10.55 -4.02
N VAL A 88 19.79 9.40 -3.50
CA VAL A 88 19.14 8.75 -2.36
C VAL A 88 20.14 8.58 -1.22
N ASN A 89 19.69 8.90 -0.02
CA ASN A 89 20.47 8.66 1.19
C ASN A 89 20.05 7.33 1.80
N VAL A 90 20.95 6.35 1.78
CA VAL A 90 20.71 5.02 2.35
C VAL A 90 21.02 5.07 3.84
N GLN A 91 19.98 5.11 4.69
CA GLN A 91 20.15 5.07 6.14
C GLN A 91 20.35 3.63 6.60
N THR A 92 21.39 3.38 7.39
CA THR A 92 21.64 2.04 7.94
C THR A 92 20.66 1.75 9.08
N VAL A 93 19.72 0.83 8.86
CA VAL A 93 18.76 0.39 9.88
C VAL A 93 19.23 -0.95 10.47
N PRO A 94 19.30 -1.13 11.78
CA PRO A 94 19.70 -2.40 12.39
C PRO A 94 18.86 -3.58 11.90
N ARG A 95 19.49 -4.72 11.65
CA ARG A 95 18.87 -5.98 11.20
C ARG A 95 18.34 -6.00 9.75
N GLN A 96 18.70 -5.03 8.94
CA GLN A 96 18.44 -5.07 7.49
C GLN A 96 19.77 -4.99 6.74
N SER A 97 19.89 -5.72 5.62
CA SER A 97 21.09 -5.59 4.78
C SER A 97 21.10 -4.25 4.04
N LEU A 98 22.30 -3.68 3.85
CA LEU A 98 22.50 -2.45 3.09
C LEU A 98 21.90 -2.55 1.68
N GLU A 99 22.06 -3.72 1.02
CA GLU A 99 21.48 -4.00 -0.29
C GLU A 99 19.95 -3.86 -0.29
N ALA A 100 19.27 -4.41 0.73
CA ALA A 100 17.81 -4.33 0.84
C ALA A 100 17.34 -2.88 1.02
N GLN A 101 18.05 -2.09 1.82
CA GLN A 101 17.73 -0.68 2.07
C GLN A 101 17.99 0.18 0.83
N ALA A 102 19.12 -0.01 0.16
CA ALA A 102 19.43 0.68 -1.09
C ALA A 102 18.39 0.36 -2.17
N ARG A 103 17.98 -0.90 -2.25
CA ARG A 103 16.90 -1.34 -3.16
C ARG A 103 15.57 -0.64 -2.84
N GLU A 104 15.15 -0.60 -1.58
CA GLU A 104 13.91 0.06 -1.16
C GLU A 104 13.95 1.56 -1.44
N ALA A 105 15.04 2.24 -1.10
CA ALA A 105 15.25 3.66 -1.40
C ALA A 105 15.16 3.95 -2.91
N ARG A 106 15.79 3.10 -3.75
CA ARG A 106 15.73 3.20 -5.20
C ARG A 106 14.31 3.10 -5.75
N TYR A 107 13.55 2.07 -5.34
CA TYR A 107 12.18 1.92 -5.81
C TYR A 107 11.26 3.05 -5.34
N SER A 108 11.41 3.50 -4.09
CA SER A 108 10.65 4.63 -3.56
C SER A 108 10.91 5.90 -4.37
N LYS A 109 12.17 6.15 -4.76
CA LYS A 109 12.54 7.32 -5.54
C LYS A 109 12.09 7.22 -7.00
N LEU A 110 12.16 6.04 -7.60
CA LEU A 110 11.59 5.79 -8.93
C LEU A 110 10.08 6.06 -8.96
N ILE A 111 9.33 5.62 -7.94
CA ILE A 111 7.89 5.87 -7.83
C ILE A 111 7.60 7.36 -7.64
N GLU A 112 8.44 8.07 -6.88
CA GLU A 112 8.29 9.52 -6.66
C GLU A 112 8.49 10.31 -7.95
N LEU A 113 9.53 9.99 -8.73
CA LEU A 113 9.92 10.74 -9.93
C LEU A 113 9.08 10.38 -11.16
N ALA A 114 8.78 9.10 -11.36
CA ALA A 114 8.04 8.64 -12.53
C ALA A 114 6.66 9.31 -12.61
N PRO A 115 6.21 9.81 -13.77
CA PRO A 115 4.86 10.31 -13.96
C PRO A 115 3.77 9.29 -13.59
N ALA A 116 2.56 9.75 -13.30
CA ALA A 116 1.44 8.86 -13.04
C ALA A 116 1.14 8.00 -14.28
N ASN A 117 0.82 6.72 -14.06
CA ASN A 117 0.52 5.73 -15.10
C ASN A 117 1.66 5.41 -16.07
N SER A 118 2.90 5.85 -15.78
CA SER A 118 4.08 5.49 -16.57
C SER A 118 4.51 4.03 -16.38
N HIS A 119 5.29 3.51 -17.33
CA HIS A 119 5.90 2.19 -17.30
C HIS A 119 7.39 2.30 -17.04
N VAL A 120 7.84 1.85 -15.87
CA VAL A 120 9.26 1.80 -15.52
C VAL A 120 9.81 0.42 -15.86
N VAL A 121 10.77 0.35 -16.76
CA VAL A 121 11.41 -0.91 -17.16
C VAL A 121 12.75 -1.09 -16.46
N LEU A 122 13.01 -2.32 -16.06
CA LEU A 122 14.18 -2.74 -15.28
C LEU A 122 14.92 -3.85 -16.02
N ALA A 123 16.23 -3.82 -16.00
CA ALA A 123 17.09 -4.69 -16.79
C ALA A 123 17.42 -6.05 -16.15
N GLN A 124 16.68 -6.49 -15.10
CA GLN A 124 16.90 -7.82 -14.54
C GLN A 124 16.65 -8.90 -15.61
N HIS A 125 17.51 -9.90 -15.61
CA HIS A 125 17.60 -10.95 -16.63
C HIS A 125 17.46 -12.36 -16.03
N GLN A 126 17.67 -13.41 -16.84
CA GLN A 126 17.42 -14.80 -16.45
C GLN A 126 18.33 -15.28 -15.32
N ASP A 127 19.60 -14.85 -15.30
CA ASP A 127 20.55 -15.26 -14.27
C ASP A 127 20.24 -14.58 -12.92
N ASP A 128 19.70 -13.34 -12.93
CA ASP A 128 19.16 -12.72 -11.71
C ASP A 128 17.97 -13.49 -11.14
N GLN A 129 17.15 -14.16 -11.98
CA GLN A 129 16.10 -15.07 -11.51
C GLN A 129 16.69 -16.26 -10.76
N LEU A 130 17.76 -16.87 -11.31
CA LEU A 130 18.47 -17.98 -10.66
C LEU A 130 19.05 -17.54 -9.31
N GLU A 131 19.74 -16.40 -9.25
CA GLU A 131 20.26 -15.85 -8.01
C GLU A 131 19.13 -15.66 -6.97
N THR A 132 18.04 -15.01 -7.38
CA THR A 132 16.90 -14.72 -6.50
C THR A 132 16.23 -15.99 -6.02
N PHE A 133 16.06 -16.98 -6.89
CA PHE A 133 15.48 -18.28 -6.54
C PHE A 133 16.33 -18.99 -5.49
N LEU A 134 17.64 -19.06 -5.67
CA LEU A 134 18.57 -19.71 -4.72
C LEU A 134 18.59 -18.99 -3.37
N LEU A 135 18.58 -17.66 -3.36
CA LEU A 135 18.47 -16.88 -2.12
C LEU A 135 17.15 -17.14 -1.37
N GLN A 136 16.05 -17.28 -2.09
CA GLN A 136 14.77 -17.62 -1.47
C GLN A 136 14.72 -19.06 -0.99
N LEU A 137 15.30 -19.99 -1.75
CA LEU A 137 15.44 -21.41 -1.34
C LEU A 137 16.27 -21.54 -0.06
N LYS A 138 17.43 -20.86 0.01
CA LYS A 138 18.28 -20.77 1.22
C LYS A 138 17.49 -20.31 2.46
N ARG A 139 16.52 -19.38 2.27
CA ARG A 139 15.67 -18.84 3.34
C ARG A 139 14.50 -19.75 3.71
N GLY A 140 14.33 -20.89 3.07
CA GLY A 140 13.20 -21.78 3.27
C GLY A 140 11.87 -21.18 2.78
N ALA A 141 11.91 -20.39 1.71
CA ALA A 141 10.70 -19.77 1.18
C ALA A 141 9.76 -20.79 0.54
N GLY A 142 8.46 -20.60 0.74
CA GLY A 142 7.41 -21.34 0.04
C GLY A 142 7.20 -20.85 -1.41
N PRO A 143 6.14 -21.35 -2.11
CA PRO A 143 5.89 -21.05 -3.53
C PRO A 143 5.93 -19.56 -3.88
N LYS A 144 5.35 -18.70 -3.04
CA LYS A 144 5.38 -17.23 -3.23
C LYS A 144 6.80 -16.66 -3.27
N GLY A 145 7.72 -17.15 -2.45
CA GLY A 145 9.11 -16.72 -2.48
C GLY A 145 9.89 -17.36 -3.64
N LEU A 146 9.63 -18.65 -3.91
CA LEU A 146 10.25 -19.37 -5.02
C LEU A 146 9.79 -18.91 -6.41
N SER A 147 8.69 -18.14 -6.50
CA SER A 147 8.33 -17.43 -7.74
C SER A 147 9.38 -16.39 -8.16
N ALA A 148 10.37 -16.13 -7.29
CA ALA A 148 11.49 -15.21 -7.48
C ALA A 148 11.02 -13.79 -7.87
N MET A 149 11.39 -13.28 -9.05
CA MET A 149 11.02 -11.92 -9.45
C MET A 149 9.81 -11.93 -10.39
N ASN A 150 8.79 -11.14 -10.03
CA ASN A 150 7.64 -10.91 -10.90
C ASN A 150 8.07 -10.18 -12.18
N ARG A 151 7.48 -10.58 -13.31
CA ARG A 151 7.69 -9.91 -14.60
C ARG A 151 7.14 -8.50 -14.61
N ALA A 152 5.98 -8.29 -14.00
CA ALA A 152 5.32 -6.99 -13.91
C ALA A 152 4.61 -6.83 -12.57
N TRP A 153 4.50 -5.60 -12.08
CA TRP A 153 3.68 -5.24 -10.92
C TRP A 153 3.35 -3.75 -10.93
N VAL A 154 2.33 -3.39 -10.15
CA VAL A 154 1.94 -2.00 -9.95
C VAL A 154 2.38 -1.55 -8.56
N SER A 155 2.93 -0.36 -8.47
CA SER A 155 3.25 0.31 -7.21
C SER A 155 2.51 1.63 -7.09
N HIS A 156 2.16 1.99 -5.86
CA HIS A 156 1.46 3.22 -5.55
C HIS A 156 2.41 4.18 -4.83
N CYS A 157 2.31 5.47 -5.14
CA CYS A 157 3.10 6.48 -4.43
C CYS A 157 2.52 6.69 -3.02
N PRO A 158 3.30 6.52 -1.94
CA PRO A 158 2.81 6.74 -0.57
C PRO A 158 2.37 8.18 -0.30
N LEU A 159 2.93 9.14 -1.05
CA LEU A 159 2.67 10.58 -0.89
C LEU A 159 1.51 11.08 -1.76
N GLN A 160 1.09 10.32 -2.77
CA GLN A 160 0.05 10.68 -3.73
C GLN A 160 -0.85 9.48 -3.96
N SER A 161 -2.01 9.46 -3.32
CA SER A 161 -2.94 8.30 -3.31
C SER A 161 -3.42 7.85 -4.70
N ASN A 162 -3.41 8.74 -5.69
CA ASN A 162 -3.88 8.44 -7.06
C ASN A 162 -2.74 8.13 -8.04
N LYS A 163 -1.47 8.20 -7.60
CA LYS A 163 -0.33 7.96 -8.48
C LYS A 163 0.05 6.49 -8.48
N GLN A 164 -0.13 5.85 -9.63
CA GLN A 164 0.30 4.47 -9.92
C GLN A 164 1.48 4.50 -10.88
N VAL A 165 2.45 3.62 -10.64
CA VAL A 165 3.59 3.37 -11.52
C VAL A 165 3.65 1.88 -11.79
N ARG A 166 3.76 1.51 -13.06
CA ARG A 166 3.87 0.12 -13.50
C ARG A 166 5.32 -0.24 -13.73
N PHE A 167 5.78 -1.27 -13.06
CA PHE A 167 7.14 -1.78 -13.22
C PHE A 167 7.12 -3.02 -14.10
N TYR A 168 8.14 -3.16 -14.94
CA TYR A 168 8.27 -4.28 -15.85
C TYR A 168 9.72 -4.73 -16.03
N ARG A 169 9.93 -6.06 -16.18
CA ARG A 169 11.25 -6.67 -16.42
C ARG A 169 11.23 -7.44 -17.73
N PRO A 170 11.49 -6.77 -18.86
CA PRO A 170 11.36 -7.40 -20.17
C PRO A 170 12.46 -8.43 -20.46
N LEU A 171 13.61 -8.37 -19.77
CA LEU A 171 14.75 -9.24 -20.02
C LEU A 171 14.79 -10.53 -19.18
N LEU A 172 13.76 -10.83 -18.37
CA LEU A 172 13.76 -12.01 -17.48
C LEU A 172 13.92 -13.37 -18.19
N LYS A 173 13.72 -13.43 -19.50
CA LYS A 173 13.92 -14.64 -20.32
C LYS A 173 15.25 -14.63 -21.09
N ILE A 174 16.06 -13.60 -20.95
CA ILE A 174 17.33 -13.40 -21.65
C ILE A 174 18.48 -13.75 -20.70
N THR A 175 19.45 -14.51 -21.18
CA THR A 175 20.68 -14.84 -20.45
C THR A 175 21.63 -13.65 -20.40
N GLN A 176 22.46 -13.57 -19.37
CA GLN A 176 23.51 -12.54 -19.28
C GLN A 176 24.47 -12.63 -20.49
N LEU A 177 24.79 -13.84 -20.95
CA LEU A 177 25.61 -14.03 -22.13
C LEU A 177 25.03 -13.32 -23.38
N ALA A 178 23.75 -13.48 -23.64
CA ALA A 178 23.07 -12.82 -24.77
C ALA A 178 23.05 -11.29 -24.63
N ILE A 179 23.04 -10.75 -23.39
CA ILE A 179 23.18 -9.32 -23.13
C ILE A 179 24.59 -8.84 -23.44
N LEU A 180 25.59 -9.58 -23.00
CA LEU A 180 27.02 -9.26 -23.29
C LEU A 180 27.31 -9.34 -24.78
N ASP A 181 26.84 -10.37 -25.49
CA ASP A 181 26.98 -10.50 -26.94
C ASP A 181 26.37 -9.30 -27.68
N TYR A 182 25.18 -8.85 -27.23
CA TYR A 182 24.55 -7.66 -27.79
C TYR A 182 25.39 -6.41 -27.53
N ALA A 183 25.89 -6.22 -26.32
CA ALA A 183 26.74 -5.07 -25.98
C ALA A 183 28.03 -5.01 -26.82
N GLN A 184 28.67 -6.15 -27.01
CA GLN A 184 29.89 -6.26 -27.84
C GLN A 184 29.59 -5.97 -29.31
N GLN A 185 28.52 -6.53 -29.88
CA GLN A 185 28.15 -6.31 -31.29
C GLN A 185 27.81 -4.85 -31.60
N HIS A 186 27.28 -4.12 -30.61
CA HIS A 186 26.96 -2.70 -30.74
C HIS A 186 28.04 -1.77 -30.18
N HIS A 187 29.21 -2.30 -29.78
CA HIS A 187 30.31 -1.56 -29.21
C HIS A 187 29.92 -0.64 -28.04
N LEU A 188 28.98 -1.09 -27.21
CA LEU A 188 28.52 -0.32 -26.06
C LEU A 188 29.62 -0.25 -25.00
N LYS A 189 29.76 0.91 -24.36
CA LYS A 189 30.68 1.12 -23.24
C LYS A 189 29.83 1.31 -21.99
N TRP A 190 30.13 0.59 -20.90
CA TRP A 190 29.39 0.64 -19.65
C TRP A 190 30.32 0.87 -18.47
N CYS A 191 29.72 1.18 -17.31
CA CYS A 191 30.45 1.30 -16.06
C CYS A 191 30.43 -0.04 -15.30
N GLU A 192 31.58 -0.39 -14.72
CA GLU A 192 31.68 -1.53 -13.82
C GLU A 192 31.73 -1.03 -12.37
N ASP A 193 30.86 -1.60 -11.53
CA ASP A 193 30.81 -1.30 -10.10
C ASP A 193 31.80 -2.23 -9.38
N GLU A 194 32.81 -1.62 -8.73
CA GLU A 194 33.83 -2.36 -7.98
C GLU A 194 33.21 -3.21 -6.85
N SER A 195 32.06 -2.82 -6.31
CA SER A 195 31.37 -3.60 -5.27
C SER A 195 30.87 -4.96 -5.76
N ASN A 196 30.75 -5.16 -7.09
CA ASN A 196 30.36 -6.45 -7.68
C ASN A 196 31.39 -7.57 -7.42
N GLN A 197 32.64 -7.23 -7.09
CA GLN A 197 33.70 -8.19 -6.77
C GLN A 197 33.68 -8.62 -5.29
N ASN A 198 32.97 -7.91 -4.42
CA ASN A 198 32.94 -8.24 -3.00
C ASN A 198 31.98 -9.41 -2.73
N THR A 199 32.54 -10.60 -2.44
CA THR A 199 31.80 -11.84 -2.16
C THR A 199 31.20 -11.90 -0.73
N ASP A 200 31.42 -10.91 0.13
CA ASP A 200 30.68 -10.76 1.38
C ASP A 200 29.18 -10.54 1.12
N PHE A 201 28.85 -10.00 -0.05
CA PHE A 201 27.47 -9.90 -0.49
C PHE A 201 26.99 -11.22 -1.06
N GLU A 202 25.93 -11.77 -0.51
CA GLU A 202 25.33 -13.06 -0.87
C GLU A 202 25.09 -13.24 -2.39
N ARG A 203 24.71 -12.17 -3.10
CA ARG A 203 24.52 -12.24 -4.55
C ARG A 203 25.82 -12.37 -5.30
N ASN A 204 26.85 -11.63 -4.89
CA ASN A 204 28.16 -11.72 -5.51
C ASN A 204 28.79 -13.09 -5.25
N PHE A 205 28.66 -13.62 -4.02
CA PHE A 205 29.07 -15.00 -3.69
C PHE A 205 28.39 -16.02 -4.61
N LEU A 206 27.07 -15.93 -4.81
CA LEU A 206 26.38 -16.81 -5.75
C LEU A 206 26.94 -16.66 -7.16
N ARG A 207 27.12 -15.44 -7.64
CA ARG A 207 27.54 -15.12 -9.01
C ARG A 207 28.98 -15.60 -9.31
N HIS A 208 29.88 -15.46 -8.36
CA HIS A 208 31.30 -15.78 -8.58
C HIS A 208 31.66 -17.22 -8.19
N ASP A 209 31.09 -17.75 -7.10
CA ASP A 209 31.54 -19.01 -6.52
C ASP A 209 30.59 -20.17 -6.77
N VAL A 210 29.28 -19.93 -6.88
CA VAL A 210 28.28 -20.99 -6.95
C VAL A 210 27.74 -21.20 -8.37
N LEU A 211 27.30 -20.13 -9.03
CA LEU A 211 26.66 -20.23 -10.35
C LEU A 211 27.57 -20.79 -11.42
N PRO A 212 28.86 -20.44 -11.51
CA PRO A 212 29.75 -21.01 -12.51
C PRO A 212 29.86 -22.55 -12.39
N VAL A 213 29.91 -23.08 -11.17
CA VAL A 213 29.96 -24.52 -10.91
C VAL A 213 28.66 -25.20 -11.35
N LEU A 214 27.52 -24.62 -11.03
CA LEU A 214 26.20 -25.15 -11.42
C LEU A 214 26.02 -25.11 -12.94
N GLN A 215 26.37 -23.99 -13.58
CA GLN A 215 26.23 -23.79 -15.04
C GLN A 215 27.22 -24.67 -15.82
N HIS A 216 28.44 -24.90 -15.31
CA HIS A 216 29.37 -25.82 -15.92
C HIS A 216 28.80 -27.26 -15.91
N ARG A 217 28.21 -27.70 -14.81
CA ARG A 217 27.64 -29.06 -14.67
C ARG A 217 26.30 -29.19 -15.38
N TRP A 218 25.46 -28.14 -15.34
CA TRP A 218 24.12 -28.08 -15.92
C TRP A 218 23.93 -26.77 -16.69
N PRO A 219 24.34 -26.70 -17.97
CA PRO A 219 24.29 -25.46 -18.76
C PRO A 219 22.91 -24.80 -18.82
N GLU A 220 21.83 -25.60 -18.74
CA GLU A 220 20.44 -25.11 -18.80
C GLU A 220 19.83 -24.81 -17.41
N ILE A 221 20.64 -24.73 -16.33
CA ILE A 221 20.12 -24.57 -14.97
C ILE A 221 19.33 -23.26 -14.82
N SER A 222 19.82 -22.13 -15.37
CA SER A 222 19.14 -20.85 -15.30
C SER A 222 17.75 -20.92 -15.93
N ARG A 223 17.62 -21.60 -17.09
CA ARG A 223 16.36 -21.81 -17.79
C ARG A 223 15.40 -22.72 -17.00
N SER A 224 15.94 -23.80 -16.42
CA SER A 224 15.15 -24.74 -15.62
C SER A 224 14.59 -24.10 -14.36
N VAL A 225 15.41 -23.31 -13.66
CA VAL A 225 15.00 -22.55 -12.48
C VAL A 225 13.99 -21.44 -12.83
N ALA A 226 14.22 -20.70 -13.93
CA ALA A 226 13.26 -19.69 -14.38
C ALA A 226 11.88 -20.31 -14.68
N ARG A 227 11.85 -21.52 -15.27
CA ARG A 227 10.59 -22.26 -15.49
C ARG A 227 9.94 -22.69 -14.18
N SER A 228 10.72 -23.23 -13.24
CA SER A 228 10.19 -23.60 -11.92
C SER A 228 9.64 -22.40 -11.16
N ALA A 229 10.33 -21.26 -11.20
CA ALA A 229 9.86 -20.01 -10.62
C ALA A 229 8.54 -19.53 -11.27
N ALA A 230 8.43 -19.64 -12.59
CA ALA A 230 7.19 -19.29 -13.32
C ALA A 230 6.02 -20.19 -12.90
N LEU A 231 6.22 -21.51 -12.77
CA LEU A 231 5.19 -22.43 -12.28
C LEU A 231 4.78 -22.12 -10.82
N CYS A 232 5.73 -21.78 -9.95
CA CYS A 232 5.42 -21.31 -8.61
C CYS A 232 4.60 -20.01 -8.62
N ALA A 233 4.90 -19.09 -9.54
CA ALA A 233 4.16 -17.84 -9.70
C ALA A 233 2.72 -18.10 -10.17
N GLU A 234 2.52 -18.99 -11.13
CA GLU A 234 1.21 -19.39 -11.64
C GLU A 234 0.36 -20.04 -10.54
N GLN A 235 0.92 -21.01 -9.81
CA GLN A 235 0.23 -21.65 -8.68
C GLN A 235 -0.13 -20.62 -7.58
N GLN A 236 0.77 -19.69 -7.28
CA GLN A 236 0.50 -18.64 -6.31
C GLN A 236 -0.61 -17.70 -6.80
N GLY A 237 -0.66 -17.40 -8.10
CA GLY A 237 -1.73 -16.59 -8.70
C GLY A 237 -3.11 -17.23 -8.51
N LEU A 238 -3.25 -18.51 -8.86
CA LEU A 238 -4.49 -19.27 -8.66
C LEU A 238 -4.91 -19.30 -7.17
N LEU A 239 -3.94 -19.47 -6.27
CA LEU A 239 -4.20 -19.47 -4.84
C LEU A 239 -4.62 -18.08 -4.34
N ASP A 240 -4.04 -17.01 -4.87
CA ASP A 240 -4.41 -15.63 -4.53
C ASP A 240 -5.83 -15.30 -5.01
N GLU A 241 -6.27 -15.81 -6.18
CA GLU A 241 -7.66 -15.68 -6.66
C GLU A 241 -8.65 -16.34 -5.69
N ILE A 242 -8.38 -17.59 -5.27
CA ILE A 242 -9.22 -18.31 -4.31
C ILE A 242 -9.23 -17.56 -2.95
N CYS A 243 -8.06 -17.03 -2.52
CA CYS A 243 -7.98 -16.24 -1.29
C CYS A 243 -8.80 -14.94 -1.40
N ALA A 244 -8.81 -14.28 -2.57
CA ALA A 244 -9.60 -13.07 -2.78
C ALA A 244 -11.11 -13.35 -2.64
N GLU A 245 -11.58 -14.47 -3.17
CA GLU A 245 -12.98 -14.90 -3.02
C GLU A 245 -13.33 -15.19 -1.57
N LYS A 246 -12.54 -16.06 -0.90
CA LYS A 246 -12.78 -16.40 0.51
C LYS A 246 -12.69 -15.21 1.44
N LEU A 247 -11.82 -14.24 1.14
CA LEU A 247 -11.65 -13.05 1.97
C LEU A 247 -12.90 -12.17 1.95
N LYS A 248 -13.66 -12.12 0.87
CA LYS A 248 -14.92 -11.35 0.79
C LYS A 248 -15.95 -11.78 1.84
N ASP A 249 -16.01 -13.09 2.13
CA ASP A 249 -16.95 -13.64 3.10
C ASP A 249 -16.49 -13.51 4.55
N ILE A 250 -15.18 -13.41 4.75
CA ILE A 250 -14.55 -13.41 6.08
C ILE A 250 -14.17 -12.00 6.53
N GLN A 251 -13.97 -11.07 5.61
CA GLN A 251 -13.53 -9.71 5.93
C GLN A 251 -14.68 -8.88 6.52
N ALA A 252 -14.53 -8.50 7.79
CA ALA A 252 -15.50 -7.64 8.47
C ALA A 252 -15.24 -6.14 8.23
N SER A 253 -13.97 -5.76 8.12
CA SER A 253 -13.54 -4.41 7.73
C SER A 253 -12.18 -4.47 7.02
N ALA A 254 -11.66 -3.33 6.57
CA ALA A 254 -10.35 -3.29 5.91
C ALA A 254 -9.25 -3.96 6.76
N ASN A 255 -9.27 -3.77 8.07
CA ASN A 255 -8.24 -4.25 9.01
C ASN A 255 -8.75 -5.31 10.01
N SER A 256 -9.88 -5.98 9.71
CA SER A 256 -10.40 -7.05 10.55
C SER A 256 -11.05 -8.19 9.77
N LEU A 257 -10.94 -9.39 10.31
CA LEU A 257 -11.54 -10.63 9.82
C LEU A 257 -12.55 -11.17 10.85
N HIS A 258 -13.65 -11.75 10.37
CA HIS A 258 -14.67 -12.38 11.19
C HIS A 258 -14.14 -13.68 11.80
N LEU A 259 -14.05 -13.75 13.12
CA LEU A 259 -13.38 -14.82 13.85
C LEU A 259 -14.02 -16.19 13.62
N PRO A 260 -15.34 -16.41 13.80
CA PRO A 260 -15.96 -17.72 13.60
C PRO A 260 -15.77 -18.28 12.20
N ALA A 261 -15.80 -17.42 11.17
CA ALA A 261 -15.57 -17.84 9.80
C ALA A 261 -14.10 -18.23 9.55
N LEU A 262 -13.15 -17.56 10.22
CA LEU A 262 -11.73 -17.89 10.15
C LEU A 262 -11.43 -19.20 10.90
N GLU A 263 -12.01 -19.40 12.08
CA GLU A 263 -11.84 -20.60 12.91
C GLU A 263 -12.38 -21.89 12.25
N ALA A 264 -13.40 -21.78 11.40
CA ALA A 264 -13.94 -22.89 10.63
C ALA A 264 -12.96 -23.43 9.57
N LEU A 265 -11.85 -22.73 9.31
CA LEU A 265 -10.87 -23.12 8.33
C LEU A 265 -9.75 -23.97 8.93
N SER A 266 -9.12 -24.79 8.09
CA SER A 266 -7.88 -25.49 8.48
C SER A 266 -6.75 -24.49 8.74
N GLN A 267 -5.78 -24.87 9.57
CA GLN A 267 -4.62 -24.03 9.89
C GLN A 267 -3.87 -23.54 8.64
N SER A 268 -3.73 -24.38 7.62
CA SER A 268 -3.10 -24.02 6.36
C SER A 268 -3.87 -22.91 5.65
N TRP A 269 -5.20 -22.97 5.65
CA TRP A 269 -6.04 -21.90 5.09
C TRP A 269 -5.96 -20.63 5.90
N ILE A 270 -5.98 -20.70 7.25
CA ILE A 270 -5.79 -19.53 8.11
C ILE A 270 -4.47 -18.83 7.77
N HIS A 271 -3.37 -19.57 7.68
CA HIS A 271 -2.07 -18.99 7.34
C HIS A 271 -2.06 -18.34 5.95
N GLN A 272 -2.66 -19.01 4.97
CA GLN A 272 -2.68 -18.50 3.59
C GLN A 272 -3.55 -17.25 3.46
N LEU A 273 -4.75 -17.25 4.04
CA LEU A 273 -5.64 -16.10 4.02
C LEU A 273 -5.07 -14.90 4.79
N VAL A 274 -4.47 -15.13 5.95
CA VAL A 274 -3.82 -14.06 6.71
C VAL A 274 -2.64 -13.47 5.93
N ARG A 275 -1.81 -14.30 5.27
CA ARG A 275 -0.74 -13.78 4.40
C ARG A 275 -1.27 -12.99 3.23
N TYR A 276 -2.32 -13.46 2.59
CA TYR A 276 -2.97 -12.76 1.49
C TYR A 276 -3.56 -11.42 1.94
N TRP A 277 -4.35 -11.43 3.03
CA TRP A 277 -4.96 -10.23 3.62
C TRP A 277 -3.91 -9.18 4.02
N LEU A 278 -2.82 -9.58 4.69
CA LEU A 278 -1.73 -8.67 5.01
C LEU A 278 -1.05 -8.09 3.76
N CYS A 279 -0.90 -8.90 2.71
CA CYS A 279 -0.36 -8.44 1.44
C CYS A 279 -1.26 -7.37 0.79
N GLU A 280 -2.59 -7.55 0.81
CA GLU A 280 -3.55 -6.55 0.33
C GLU A 280 -3.48 -5.23 1.13
N LEU A 281 -3.16 -5.32 2.43
CA LEU A 281 -2.94 -4.16 3.29
C LEU A 281 -1.54 -3.53 3.11
N GLY A 282 -0.67 -4.09 2.27
CA GLY A 282 0.72 -3.64 2.13
C GLY A 282 1.58 -3.95 3.36
N ILE A 283 1.14 -4.87 4.23
CA ILE A 283 1.83 -5.25 5.45
C ILE A 283 2.71 -6.49 5.18
N ARG A 284 3.97 -6.40 5.60
CA ARG A 284 4.87 -7.56 5.48
C ARG A 284 4.39 -8.71 6.37
N SER A 285 4.21 -9.87 5.76
CA SER A 285 3.74 -11.06 6.44
C SER A 285 4.72 -11.49 7.56
N PRO A 286 4.20 -11.95 8.72
CA PRO A 286 5.03 -12.53 9.77
C PRO A 286 5.68 -13.86 9.33
N SER A 287 6.68 -14.31 10.10
CA SER A 287 7.30 -15.60 9.91
C SER A 287 6.31 -16.76 10.15
N LEU A 288 6.63 -17.95 9.65
CA LEU A 288 5.81 -19.15 9.91
C LEU A 288 5.68 -19.43 11.41
N ALA A 289 6.73 -19.21 12.19
CA ALA A 289 6.70 -19.38 13.65
C ALA A 289 5.63 -18.48 14.30
N VAL A 290 5.55 -17.22 13.91
CA VAL A 290 4.52 -16.29 14.42
C VAL A 290 3.12 -16.69 13.91
N LEU A 291 2.98 -17.14 12.67
CA LEU A 291 1.68 -17.62 12.16
C LEU A 291 1.20 -18.88 12.89
N ASN A 292 2.11 -19.78 13.27
CA ASN A 292 1.77 -20.95 14.06
C ASN A 292 1.23 -20.59 15.45
N GLN A 293 1.69 -19.46 16.02
CA GLN A 293 1.19 -18.93 17.30
C GLN A 293 -0.17 -18.25 17.17
N LEU A 294 -0.58 -17.82 15.98
CA LEU A 294 -1.83 -17.08 15.80
C LEU A 294 -3.05 -17.84 16.33
N LYS A 295 -3.17 -19.13 16.03
CA LYS A 295 -4.30 -19.93 16.46
C LYS A 295 -4.30 -20.12 17.98
N PRO A 296 -3.27 -20.73 18.62
CA PRO A 296 -3.31 -21.00 20.07
C PRO A 296 -3.31 -19.72 20.92
N ASP A 297 -2.57 -18.68 20.53
CA ASP A 297 -2.36 -17.50 21.38
C ASP A 297 -3.44 -16.43 21.18
N VAL A 298 -4.11 -16.39 20.00
CA VAL A 298 -5.07 -15.33 19.68
C VAL A 298 -6.46 -15.86 19.37
N LEU A 299 -6.58 -16.84 18.45
CA LEU A 299 -7.90 -17.30 18.03
C LEU A 299 -8.56 -18.12 19.15
N ASP A 300 -7.84 -19.10 19.73
CA ASP A 300 -8.33 -20.01 20.75
C ASP A 300 -8.27 -19.42 22.19
N ALA A 301 -7.82 -18.16 22.36
CA ALA A 301 -7.74 -17.53 23.68
C ALA A 301 -9.14 -17.42 24.35
N ALA A 302 -9.22 -17.35 25.68
CA ALA A 302 -10.49 -17.22 26.41
C ALA A 302 -11.29 -15.99 25.99
N GLU A 303 -12.63 -16.01 26.07
CA GLU A 303 -13.47 -14.90 25.55
C GLU A 303 -13.21 -13.55 26.21
N ASP A 304 -12.86 -13.55 27.49
CA ASP A 304 -12.54 -12.36 28.29
C ASP A 304 -11.08 -11.91 28.14
N ALA A 305 -10.23 -12.70 27.48
CA ALA A 305 -8.84 -12.36 27.24
C ALA A 305 -8.69 -11.26 26.17
N THR A 306 -7.62 -10.49 26.30
CA THR A 306 -7.20 -9.49 25.30
C THR A 306 -5.86 -9.91 24.67
N PRO A 307 -5.85 -10.99 23.88
CA PRO A 307 -4.62 -11.55 23.34
C PRO A 307 -3.92 -10.58 22.41
N ILE A 308 -2.57 -10.62 22.43
CA ILE A 308 -1.71 -9.80 21.59
C ILE A 308 -0.60 -10.66 21.04
N LEU A 309 -0.51 -10.78 19.71
CA LEU A 309 0.62 -11.41 19.01
C LEU A 309 1.33 -10.36 18.16
N GLN A 310 2.63 -10.14 18.41
CA GLN A 310 3.40 -9.04 17.80
C GLN A 310 4.41 -9.53 16.76
N TRP A 311 4.58 -8.73 15.68
CA TRP A 311 5.70 -8.88 14.75
C TRP A 311 6.03 -7.54 14.06
N GLN A 312 7.28 -7.22 13.90
CA GLN A 312 7.80 -6.10 13.06
C GLN A 312 6.99 -4.79 13.13
N GLY A 313 6.55 -4.37 14.32
CA GLY A 313 5.77 -3.14 14.52
C GLY A 313 4.26 -3.29 14.27
N TRP A 314 3.77 -4.51 14.10
CA TRP A 314 2.36 -4.87 13.95
C TRP A 314 1.92 -5.83 15.05
N GLN A 315 0.60 -5.91 15.26
CA GLN A 315 -0.02 -6.79 16.24
C GLN A 315 -1.28 -7.42 15.67
N PHE A 316 -1.50 -8.71 15.92
CA PHE A 316 -2.81 -9.31 15.90
C PHE A 316 -3.48 -9.14 17.26
N ARG A 317 -4.74 -8.74 17.24
CA ARG A 317 -5.59 -8.57 18.44
C ARG A 317 -6.98 -9.12 18.16
N ARG A 318 -7.61 -9.67 19.20
CA ARG A 318 -9.00 -10.14 19.12
C ARG A 318 -9.94 -9.21 19.90
N PHE A 319 -11.07 -8.89 19.29
CA PHE A 319 -12.13 -8.13 19.95
C PHE A 319 -13.46 -8.30 19.20
N ASP A 320 -14.57 -8.49 19.94
CA ASP A 320 -15.94 -8.56 19.41
C ASP A 320 -16.08 -9.51 18.21
N GLN A 321 -15.66 -10.76 18.38
CA GLN A 321 -15.68 -11.81 17.34
C GLN A 321 -14.93 -11.45 16.04
N GLN A 322 -13.91 -10.61 16.15
CA GLN A 322 -13.05 -10.24 15.01
C GLN A 322 -11.58 -10.33 15.38
N LEU A 323 -10.77 -10.76 14.40
CA LEU A 323 -9.33 -10.67 14.41
C LEU A 323 -8.91 -9.37 13.74
N TYR A 324 -8.20 -8.52 14.46
CA TYR A 324 -7.68 -7.24 13.97
C TYR A 324 -6.18 -7.30 13.71
N VAL A 325 -5.73 -6.59 12.64
CA VAL A 325 -4.34 -6.19 12.50
C VAL A 325 -4.21 -4.72 12.87
N VAL A 326 -3.27 -4.44 13.79
CA VAL A 326 -3.10 -3.11 14.37
C VAL A 326 -1.62 -2.74 14.35
N ARG A 327 -1.30 -1.52 13.96
CA ARG A 327 0.08 -1.03 14.05
C ARG A 327 0.43 -0.75 15.52
N LEU A 328 1.61 -1.18 15.93
CA LEU A 328 2.14 -0.85 17.25
C LEU A 328 2.37 0.67 17.31
N SER A 329 1.62 1.34 18.17
CA SER A 329 1.89 2.74 18.49
C SER A 329 2.92 2.76 19.62
N LEU A 330 4.08 3.36 19.35
CA LEU A 330 5.17 3.42 20.34
C LEU A 330 4.95 4.52 21.39
N GLU A 331 4.03 5.45 21.16
CA GLU A 331 3.79 6.58 22.06
C GLU A 331 2.31 6.74 22.40
N LYS A 332 2.03 6.85 23.70
CA LYS A 332 0.77 7.40 24.18
C LYS A 332 0.82 8.92 23.99
N VAL A 333 0.30 9.38 22.88
CA VAL A 333 0.24 10.82 22.63
C VAL A 333 -1.02 11.37 23.29
N THR A 334 -0.84 12.13 24.35
CA THR A 334 -1.90 13.01 24.87
C THR A 334 -2.05 14.20 23.94
N PHE A 335 -3.19 14.30 23.27
CA PHE A 335 -3.52 15.44 22.45
C PHE A 335 -4.41 16.39 23.26
N ASN A 336 -4.03 17.66 23.34
CA ASN A 336 -4.83 18.70 23.97
C ASN A 336 -4.53 20.02 23.26
N LYS A 337 -5.49 20.55 22.54
CA LYS A 337 -5.34 21.78 21.76
C LYS A 337 -6.59 22.64 21.89
N VAL A 338 -6.37 23.95 22.06
CA VAL A 338 -7.39 24.97 21.96
C VAL A 338 -7.37 25.53 20.55
N TRP A 339 -8.50 25.55 19.86
CA TRP A 339 -8.61 26.16 18.57
C TRP A 339 -8.54 27.69 18.69
N GLN A 340 -7.64 28.32 17.93
CA GLN A 340 -7.34 29.75 17.96
C GLN A 340 -7.61 30.43 16.59
N GLY A 341 -8.48 29.83 15.76
CA GLY A 341 -8.78 30.34 14.42
C GLY A 341 -7.99 29.69 13.29
N GLU A 342 -7.23 28.62 13.58
CA GLU A 342 -6.49 27.90 12.54
C GLU A 342 -7.44 27.26 11.51
N LYS A 343 -7.05 27.30 10.23
CA LYS A 343 -7.81 26.63 9.15
C LYS A 343 -7.67 25.10 9.20
N SER A 344 -6.62 24.60 9.81
CA SER A 344 -6.36 23.16 9.94
C SER A 344 -5.57 22.84 11.20
N ILE A 345 -5.91 21.73 11.86
CA ILE A 345 -5.19 21.17 12.99
C ILE A 345 -4.75 19.75 12.64
N GLN A 346 -3.44 19.49 12.63
CA GLN A 346 -2.88 18.17 12.46
C GLN A 346 -3.16 17.30 13.68
N LEU A 347 -3.67 16.09 13.48
CA LEU A 347 -3.95 15.13 14.52
C LEU A 347 -2.75 14.21 14.79
N PRO A 348 -2.59 13.71 16.04
CA PRO A 348 -1.50 12.80 16.39
C PRO A 348 -1.67 11.43 15.72
N ASN A 349 -0.62 10.59 15.79
CA ASN A 349 -0.63 9.19 15.38
C ASN A 349 -1.14 8.93 13.96
N ASN A 350 -0.87 9.83 13.02
CA ASN A 350 -1.35 9.71 11.63
C ASN A 350 -2.88 9.66 11.48
N MET A 351 -3.64 10.17 12.45
CA MET A 351 -5.10 10.20 12.37
C MET A 351 -5.63 11.17 11.30
N GLY A 352 -4.76 11.92 10.61
CA GLY A 352 -5.13 12.92 9.63
C GLY A 352 -5.16 14.33 10.21
N HIS A 353 -6.09 15.15 9.75
CA HIS A 353 -6.24 16.53 10.22
C HIS A 353 -7.71 16.94 10.29
N LEU A 354 -8.00 17.93 11.12
CA LEU A 354 -9.28 18.62 11.15
C LEU A 354 -9.17 19.89 10.32
N THR A 355 -10.15 20.14 9.47
CA THR A 355 -10.30 21.42 8.73
C THR A 355 -11.45 22.23 9.31
N PHE A 356 -11.26 23.54 9.37
CA PHE A 356 -12.18 24.48 9.97
C PHE A 356 -12.61 25.51 8.92
N ASN A 357 -13.89 25.52 8.57
CA ASN A 357 -14.47 26.44 7.60
C ASN A 357 -15.52 27.31 8.30
N GLN A 358 -15.29 28.63 8.33
CA GLN A 358 -16.28 29.61 8.79
C GLN A 358 -17.10 30.08 7.60
N THR A 359 -18.43 30.04 7.73
CA THR A 359 -19.32 30.74 6.80
C THR A 359 -19.88 31.96 7.50
N ALA A 360 -19.54 33.16 6.98
CA ALA A 360 -20.28 34.36 7.32
C ALA A 360 -21.63 34.30 6.59
N ASN A 361 -22.73 34.32 7.38
CA ASN A 361 -24.13 34.44 6.95
C ASN A 361 -24.51 33.75 5.62
N VAL A 362 -24.97 32.53 5.66
CA VAL A 362 -25.68 31.93 4.52
C VAL A 362 -27.13 32.43 4.55
N GLN A 363 -27.47 33.33 3.63
CA GLN A 363 -28.87 33.51 3.26
C GLN A 363 -29.43 32.19 2.78
N THR A 364 -30.45 31.70 3.44
CA THR A 364 -31.19 30.47 3.09
C THR A 364 -31.80 30.66 1.70
N THR A 365 -31.14 30.15 0.66
CA THR A 365 -31.83 29.87 -0.60
C THR A 365 -32.77 28.70 -0.36
N ASN A 366 -34.07 28.96 -0.37
CA ASN A 366 -35.12 27.94 -0.37
C ASN A 366 -34.90 27.00 -1.56
N VAL A 367 -34.46 25.79 -1.29
CA VAL A 367 -34.55 24.69 -2.26
C VAL A 367 -36.02 24.25 -2.24
N GLN A 368 -36.79 24.72 -3.24
CA GLN A 368 -38.10 24.17 -3.51
C GLN A 368 -37.93 22.70 -3.90
N THR A 369 -38.43 21.82 -3.06
CA THR A 369 -38.62 20.40 -3.38
C THR A 369 -39.72 20.29 -4.43
N ASN A 370 -39.32 20.07 -5.68
CA ASN A 370 -40.23 19.65 -6.74
C ASN A 370 -40.71 18.24 -6.42
N SER A 371 -41.98 18.14 -5.97
CA SER A 371 -42.71 16.88 -5.88
C SER A 371 -42.91 16.28 -7.27
N VAL A 372 -42.19 15.22 -7.58
CA VAL A 372 -42.46 14.38 -8.74
C VAL A 372 -43.67 13.51 -8.41
N GLN A 373 -44.78 13.75 -9.08
CA GLN A 373 -45.95 12.88 -9.07
C GLN A 373 -45.57 11.55 -9.74
N THR A 374 -45.57 10.46 -8.98
CA THR A 374 -45.51 9.11 -9.51
C THR A 374 -46.91 8.57 -9.76
N ASN A 375 -47.23 8.31 -11.03
CA ASN A 375 -48.41 7.60 -11.45
C ASN A 375 -48.42 6.16 -10.91
N SER A 376 -49.53 5.80 -10.31
CA SER A 376 -49.89 4.48 -9.82
C SER A 376 -50.03 3.49 -10.98
N VAL A 377 -49.28 2.38 -10.95
CA VAL A 377 -49.66 1.16 -11.67
C VAL A 377 -49.86 0.08 -10.61
N GLN A 378 -51.12 -0.40 -10.54
CA GLN A 378 -51.54 -1.56 -9.76
C GLN A 378 -50.98 -2.84 -10.40
N THR A 379 -50.40 -3.74 -9.65
CA THR A 379 -50.51 -5.19 -9.82
C THR A 379 -50.21 -5.95 -8.52
N ASN A 380 -51.25 -6.64 -8.09
CA ASN A 380 -51.39 -7.93 -7.40
C ASN A 380 -50.33 -8.47 -6.42
N SER A 381 -50.89 -8.64 -5.22
CA SER A 381 -50.66 -9.55 -4.10
C SER A 381 -49.82 -10.81 -4.36
N VAL A 382 -48.76 -11.03 -3.49
CA VAL A 382 -48.47 -12.34 -2.89
C VAL A 382 -47.94 -12.12 -1.47
N GLN A 383 -48.34 -13.03 -0.59
CA GLN A 383 -48.33 -13.03 0.88
C GLN A 383 -46.94 -13.09 1.53
N THR A 384 -46.86 -12.36 2.62
CA THR A 384 -46.25 -12.67 3.93
C THR A 384 -44.89 -13.43 3.99
N ASN A 385 -43.88 -12.74 4.50
CA ASN A 385 -43.06 -13.27 5.58
C ASN A 385 -42.54 -12.12 6.48
N LYS A 386 -42.62 -12.35 7.80
CA LYS A 386 -42.27 -11.44 8.86
C LYS A 386 -40.85 -10.93 8.72
N MET A 387 -40.67 -9.65 8.41
CA MET A 387 -39.39 -8.96 8.52
C MET A 387 -39.24 -8.44 9.95
N GLN A 388 -38.15 -8.90 10.56
CA GLN A 388 -37.62 -8.31 11.78
C GLN A 388 -37.27 -6.85 11.51
N THR A 389 -37.65 -6.01 12.45
CA THR A 389 -37.39 -4.56 12.43
C THR A 389 -35.92 -4.24 12.33
N ASN A 390 -35.47 -3.84 11.14
CA ASN A 390 -34.20 -3.17 10.96
C ASN A 390 -34.27 -1.81 11.67
N LYS A 391 -33.46 -1.66 12.71
CA LYS A 391 -33.15 -0.35 13.30
C LYS A 391 -32.57 0.49 12.18
N THR A 392 -33.25 1.56 11.80
CA THR A 392 -32.75 2.61 10.93
C THR A 392 -31.37 3.06 11.44
N GLN A 393 -30.30 2.75 10.68
CA GLN A 393 -29.01 3.43 10.83
C GLN A 393 -29.27 4.90 10.49
N VAL A 394 -29.22 5.76 11.50
CA VAL A 394 -29.13 7.20 11.30
C VAL A 394 -27.75 7.44 10.69
N ASP A 395 -27.69 7.96 9.47
CA ASP A 395 -26.44 8.37 8.83
C ASP A 395 -25.76 9.41 9.73
N GLU A 396 -24.62 9.03 10.30
CA GLU A 396 -23.85 9.92 11.17
C GLU A 396 -23.25 11.06 10.35
N PRO A 397 -23.31 12.31 10.82
CA PRO A 397 -22.88 13.47 10.06
C PRO A 397 -21.36 13.42 9.80
N SER A 398 -20.98 13.73 8.56
CA SER A 398 -19.56 13.86 8.15
C SER A 398 -18.90 15.13 8.70
N GLN A 399 -19.67 16.06 9.25
CA GLN A 399 -19.21 17.35 9.75
C GLN A 399 -19.84 17.66 11.12
N LEU A 400 -19.02 18.26 12.00
CA LEU A 400 -19.49 18.85 13.25
C LEU A 400 -19.71 20.35 13.03
N ILE A 401 -20.87 20.89 13.43
CA ILE A 401 -21.18 22.32 13.36
C ILE A 401 -21.15 22.88 14.78
N VAL A 402 -20.39 23.93 15.00
CA VAL A 402 -20.27 24.63 16.29
C VAL A 402 -20.41 26.14 16.12
N ASN A 403 -20.83 26.85 17.17
CA ASN A 403 -20.82 28.32 17.21
C ASN A 403 -19.50 28.80 17.84
N PRO A 404 -18.57 29.44 17.10
CA PRO A 404 -17.28 29.87 17.62
C PRO A 404 -17.36 30.99 18.65
N ASN A 405 -18.48 31.72 18.73
CA ASN A 405 -18.67 32.84 19.66
C ASN A 405 -19.13 32.40 21.08
N LEU A 406 -19.49 31.12 21.25
CA LEU A 406 -19.93 30.61 22.55
C LEU A 406 -18.79 30.27 23.52
N GLY A 407 -17.53 30.56 23.16
CA GLY A 407 -16.36 30.33 24.02
C GLY A 407 -15.27 29.48 23.36
N ALA A 408 -14.18 29.27 24.08
CA ALA A 408 -13.04 28.52 23.58
C ALA A 408 -13.39 27.07 23.24
N LEU A 409 -12.93 26.60 22.07
CA LEU A 409 -13.11 25.25 21.58
C LEU A 409 -11.88 24.40 21.92
N PHE A 410 -12.06 23.42 22.77
CA PHE A 410 -11.01 22.48 23.19
C PHE A 410 -11.16 21.16 22.42
N ILE A 411 -10.05 20.65 21.92
CA ILE A 411 -9.99 19.34 21.25
C ILE A 411 -8.92 18.52 21.96
N ARG A 412 -9.34 17.42 22.58
CA ARG A 412 -8.40 16.59 23.36
C ARG A 412 -8.64 15.10 23.19
N SER A 413 -7.62 14.28 23.44
CA SER A 413 -7.74 12.86 23.73
C SER A 413 -7.74 12.64 25.25
N GLY A 414 -8.37 11.56 25.72
CA GLY A 414 -8.43 11.27 27.15
C GLY A 414 -9.58 11.96 27.89
N GLY A 415 -9.59 11.76 29.23
CA GLY A 415 -10.63 12.36 30.09
C GLY A 415 -12.03 11.77 29.92
N TYR A 416 -12.14 10.50 29.57
CA TYR A 416 -13.40 9.81 29.22
C TYR A 416 -14.31 9.50 30.40
N SER A 417 -14.05 10.04 31.58
CA SER A 417 -14.95 10.00 32.72
C SER A 417 -16.06 11.07 32.65
N VAL A 418 -15.90 12.07 31.77
CA VAL A 418 -16.89 13.10 31.53
C VAL A 418 -18.17 12.48 30.94
N ARG A 419 -19.31 13.02 31.35
CA ARG A 419 -20.64 12.57 30.87
C ARG A 419 -20.92 13.13 29.48
N PHE A 420 -21.52 12.29 28.66
CA PHE A 420 -21.91 12.60 27.29
C PHE A 420 -23.24 11.98 26.95
N LYS A 421 -24.11 12.73 26.28
CA LYS A 421 -25.41 12.27 25.77
C LYS A 421 -25.40 12.42 24.25
N PRO A 422 -25.16 11.33 23.50
CA PRO A 422 -25.20 11.40 22.03
C PRO A 422 -26.63 11.72 21.54
N ALA A 423 -26.74 12.38 20.39
CA ALA A 423 -28.02 12.59 19.71
C ALA A 423 -28.69 11.24 19.43
N GLY A 424 -30.00 11.19 19.63
CA GLY A 424 -30.81 9.97 19.50
C GLY A 424 -30.77 9.02 20.70
N TYR A 425 -30.11 9.39 21.81
CA TYR A 425 -30.08 8.61 23.03
C TYR A 425 -30.77 9.37 24.19
N ASN A 426 -31.51 8.64 25.04
CA ASN A 426 -32.25 9.25 26.14
C ASN A 426 -31.42 9.47 27.41
N HIS A 427 -30.19 8.92 27.49
CA HIS A 427 -29.39 8.90 28.72
C HIS A 427 -28.04 9.52 28.54
N SER A 428 -27.57 10.27 29.55
CA SER A 428 -26.21 10.74 29.68
C SER A 428 -25.39 9.74 30.48
N LYS A 429 -24.27 9.28 29.93
CA LYS A 429 -23.33 8.33 30.57
C LYS A 429 -21.90 8.84 30.44
N PRO A 430 -20.94 8.40 31.29
CA PRO A 430 -19.52 8.61 31.05
C PRO A 430 -19.08 8.05 29.68
N ILE A 431 -18.22 8.75 28.95
CA ILE A 431 -17.77 8.35 27.60
C ILE A 431 -17.26 6.91 27.59
N LYS A 432 -16.53 6.48 28.64
CA LYS A 432 -16.04 5.09 28.76
C LYS A 432 -17.15 4.02 28.76
N GLN A 433 -18.37 4.36 29.16
CA GLN A 433 -19.51 3.44 29.10
C GLN A 433 -20.08 3.37 27.66
N TRP A 434 -20.03 4.46 26.92
CA TRP A 434 -20.36 4.49 25.50
C TRP A 434 -19.41 3.62 24.70
N PHE A 435 -18.12 3.59 25.01
CA PHE A 435 -17.17 2.70 24.38
C PHE A 435 -17.54 1.23 24.50
N LYS A 436 -18.11 0.81 25.63
CA LYS A 436 -18.63 -0.56 25.79
C LYS A 436 -19.88 -0.79 24.93
N GLN A 437 -20.81 0.15 24.93
CA GLN A 437 -22.08 0.05 24.21
C GLN A 437 -21.86 0.09 22.68
N TRP A 438 -20.92 0.91 22.21
CA TRP A 438 -20.54 1.00 20.80
C TRP A 438 -19.48 -0.02 20.39
N LYS A 439 -19.11 -0.93 21.29
CA LYS A 439 -18.10 -1.96 21.04
C LYS A 439 -16.78 -1.38 20.48
N VAL A 440 -16.31 -0.27 21.08
CA VAL A 440 -15.06 0.36 20.70
C VAL A 440 -13.88 -0.47 21.24
N ALA A 441 -13.05 -0.96 20.34
CA ALA A 441 -11.90 -1.78 20.70
C ALA A 441 -10.94 -1.02 21.65
N PRO A 442 -10.35 -1.68 22.66
CA PRO A 442 -9.53 -1.03 23.69
C PRO A 442 -8.42 -0.12 23.14
N TRP A 443 -7.73 -0.55 22.09
CA TRP A 443 -6.64 0.19 21.47
C TRP A 443 -7.10 1.42 20.66
N LEU A 444 -8.38 1.50 20.27
CA LEU A 444 -8.95 2.66 19.60
C LEU A 444 -9.46 3.71 20.57
N ARG A 445 -9.67 3.36 21.84
CA ARG A 445 -10.22 4.30 22.82
C ARG A 445 -9.32 5.48 23.09
N GLU A 446 -8.00 5.27 23.10
CA GLU A 446 -7.01 6.34 23.33
C GLU A 446 -6.94 7.34 22.16
N SER A 447 -7.40 6.96 20.97
CA SER A 447 -7.44 7.81 19.78
C SER A 447 -8.74 8.60 19.62
N VAL A 448 -9.73 8.39 20.50
CA VAL A 448 -10.99 9.13 20.44
C VAL A 448 -10.75 10.59 20.84
N LEU A 449 -11.12 11.51 19.96
CA LEU A 449 -11.05 12.94 20.28
C LEU A 449 -12.37 13.42 20.84
N VAL A 450 -12.26 14.24 21.87
CA VAL A 450 -13.38 14.88 22.55
C VAL A 450 -13.34 16.36 22.22
N VAL A 451 -14.43 16.89 21.65
CA VAL A 451 -14.60 18.33 21.41
C VAL A 451 -15.44 18.93 22.51
N ILE A 452 -14.90 19.94 23.18
CA ILE A 452 -15.48 20.56 24.37
C ILE A 452 -15.58 22.06 24.13
N GLN A 453 -16.73 22.64 24.52
CA GLN A 453 -16.94 24.09 24.58
C GLN A 453 -17.76 24.42 25.83
N ASN A 454 -17.40 25.46 26.58
CA ASN A 454 -18.06 25.83 27.84
C ASN A 454 -18.20 24.65 28.82
N GLU A 455 -17.13 23.87 28.99
CA GLU A 455 -17.11 22.67 29.86
C GLU A 455 -18.05 21.52 29.41
N GLN A 456 -18.80 21.71 28.30
CA GLN A 456 -19.70 20.69 27.75
C GLN A 456 -19.05 19.94 26.59
N VAL A 457 -19.27 18.63 26.55
CA VAL A 457 -18.83 17.78 25.41
C VAL A 457 -19.83 17.98 24.28
N LEU A 458 -19.37 18.56 23.17
CA LEU A 458 -20.16 18.77 21.97
C LEU A 458 -20.18 17.55 21.06
N ALA A 459 -19.04 16.86 20.93
CA ALA A 459 -18.94 15.70 20.07
C ALA A 459 -17.72 14.82 20.40
N LEU A 460 -17.79 13.60 19.93
CA LEU A 460 -16.66 12.66 19.90
C LEU A 460 -16.32 12.32 18.45
N LEU A 461 -15.04 12.36 18.10
CA LEU A 461 -14.54 11.84 16.83
C LEU A 461 -13.99 10.44 17.05
N LEU A 462 -14.64 9.43 16.47
CA LEU A 462 -14.25 8.03 16.53
C LEU A 462 -14.14 7.47 15.12
N ASN A 463 -12.97 6.97 14.75
CA ASN A 463 -12.70 6.40 13.41
C ASN A 463 -13.12 7.30 12.24
N GLY A 464 -12.94 8.62 12.37
CA GLY A 464 -13.31 9.59 11.34
C GLY A 464 -14.80 9.97 11.31
N ARG A 465 -15.63 9.44 12.23
CA ARG A 465 -17.05 9.75 12.35
C ARG A 465 -17.34 10.56 13.60
N TRP A 466 -18.27 11.51 13.48
CA TRP A 466 -18.69 12.36 14.57
C TRP A 466 -19.91 11.76 15.29
N HIS A 467 -19.79 11.57 16.60
CA HIS A 467 -20.90 11.34 17.52
C HIS A 467 -21.23 12.66 18.21
N ILE A 468 -22.29 13.32 17.78
CA ILE A 468 -22.67 14.67 18.22
C ILE A 468 -23.51 14.58 19.47
N ALA A 469 -23.32 15.51 20.42
CA ALA A 469 -24.16 15.63 21.61
C ALA A 469 -25.61 15.98 21.22
N GLN A 470 -26.59 15.50 21.99
CA GLN A 470 -27.92 16.06 21.92
C GLN A 470 -27.86 17.44 22.59
N VAL A 471 -27.89 18.48 21.79
CA VAL A 471 -28.02 19.88 22.26
C VAL A 471 -29.47 20.25 22.10
N ASP A 472 -30.13 20.65 23.19
CA ASP A 472 -31.46 21.26 23.14
C ASP A 472 -31.32 22.56 22.28
N ASP A 473 -32.26 22.78 21.37
CA ASP A 473 -32.26 23.83 20.33
C ASP A 473 -31.92 25.24 20.87
N ILE A 474 -30.62 25.58 20.96
CA ILE A 474 -30.12 26.93 21.20
C ILE A 474 -29.32 27.40 19.96
N HIS A 475 -29.90 27.26 18.80
CA HIS A 475 -29.31 27.87 17.61
C HIS A 475 -30.24 28.96 17.06
N CYS A 476 -29.97 30.21 17.41
CA CYS A 476 -30.51 31.34 16.68
C CYS A 476 -30.10 31.21 15.21
N LYS A 477 -31.06 31.40 14.28
CA LYS A 477 -30.89 31.19 12.84
C LYS A 477 -29.79 32.05 12.18
N ASN A 478 -29.23 33.03 12.91
CA ASN A 478 -28.26 34.02 12.41
C ASN A 478 -26.87 33.97 13.05
N ASP A 479 -26.57 32.93 13.85
CA ASP A 479 -25.26 32.82 14.48
C ASP A 479 -24.18 32.33 13.50
N PRO A 480 -22.93 32.83 13.60
CA PRO A 480 -21.82 32.35 12.78
C PRO A 480 -21.59 30.85 13.05
N ARG A 481 -21.38 30.10 11.98
CA ARG A 481 -21.18 28.64 12.05
C ARG A 481 -19.77 28.27 11.66
N LEU A 482 -19.16 27.44 12.49
CA LEU A 482 -17.88 26.82 12.21
C LEU A 482 -18.11 25.34 11.86
N PHE A 483 -17.73 24.95 10.66
CA PHE A 483 -17.81 23.59 10.17
C PHE A 483 -16.47 22.89 10.41
N ILE A 484 -16.49 21.80 11.17
CA ILE A 484 -15.30 20.98 11.46
C ILE A 484 -15.43 19.68 10.70
N THR A 485 -14.54 19.44 9.75
CA THR A 485 -14.46 18.21 8.98
C THR A 485 -13.21 17.43 9.37
N SER A 486 -13.35 16.14 9.63
CA SER A 486 -12.24 15.23 9.82
C SER A 486 -11.79 14.68 8.46
N ILE A 487 -10.52 14.90 8.11
CA ILE A 487 -9.90 14.31 6.95
C ILE A 487 -8.91 13.26 7.47
N PRO A 488 -9.28 11.97 7.45
CA PRO A 488 -8.39 10.91 7.86
C PRO A 488 -7.17 10.90 6.92
N LYS A 489 -5.98 10.73 7.48
CA LYS A 489 -4.83 10.39 6.64
C LYS A 489 -5.12 9.02 6.06
N ALA A 490 -5.12 8.89 4.74
CA ALA A 490 -5.24 7.61 4.10
C ALA A 490 -4.20 6.67 4.74
N ILE A 491 -4.66 5.74 5.57
CA ILE A 491 -3.85 4.58 5.93
C ILE A 491 -3.56 3.99 4.57
N GLY A 492 -2.27 3.80 4.22
CA GLY A 492 -1.86 3.33 2.90
C GLY A 492 -2.40 1.92 2.61
N VAL A 493 -3.70 1.83 2.59
CA VAL A 493 -4.46 0.75 1.99
C VAL A 493 -4.51 1.14 0.53
N ALA A 494 -3.48 0.71 -0.21
CA ALA A 494 -3.53 0.70 -1.65
C ALA A 494 -4.81 -0.05 -2.03
N ALA A 495 -5.82 0.70 -2.42
CA ALA A 495 -7.05 0.14 -2.97
C ALA A 495 -6.69 -0.55 -4.29
N ARG A 496 -6.22 -1.79 -4.21
CA ARG A 496 -6.24 -2.73 -5.33
C ARG A 496 -7.68 -3.23 -5.47
N ARG A 497 -8.57 -2.37 -5.94
CA ARG A 497 -9.82 -2.80 -6.55
C ARG A 497 -9.61 -2.81 -8.05
N GLN A 498 -9.89 -3.95 -8.65
CA GLN A 498 -9.94 -4.31 -10.06
C GLN A 498 -8.59 -4.67 -10.70
N GLN A 499 -8.15 -5.90 -10.52
CA GLN A 499 -7.70 -6.65 -11.66
C GLN A 499 -8.96 -7.31 -12.26
N SER A 500 -9.51 -6.64 -13.29
CA SER A 500 -10.43 -7.28 -14.21
C SER A 500 -9.66 -8.40 -14.91
N SER A 501 -10.20 -9.60 -14.81
CA SER A 501 -10.04 -10.69 -15.74
C SER A 501 -10.00 -10.17 -17.18
N VAL A 502 -8.89 -10.40 -17.85
CA VAL A 502 -8.84 -10.45 -19.32
C VAL A 502 -8.10 -11.74 -19.65
N PRO A 503 -8.63 -12.56 -20.57
CA PRO A 503 -8.25 -13.94 -20.85
C PRO A 503 -6.82 -14.13 -21.34
#